data_b984de3056105d9913f5d850964eaa9e
#
_entry.id   b984de3056105d9913f5d850964eaa9e
#
_cell.length_a   1.000
_cell.length_b   1.000
_cell.length_c   1.000
_cell.angle_alpha   90.00
_cell.angle_beta   90.00
_cell.angle_gamma   90.00
#
_symmetry.space_group_name_H-M   'P 1'
#
loop_
_entity.id
_entity.type
_entity.pdbx_description
1 polymer ?
#
loop_
_entity_poly.entity_id
_entity_poly.type
_entity_poly.pdbx_seq_one_letter_code
_entity_poly.pdbx_strand_id
1 'polypeptide(L)'
;AVTDENPELIEARLKQIRTLSRKEALPIILGDKKNYCVAGAHGKSTTTAILASILESSALIGAISKDFGSNFRYVNKLIAFEADESDASFLLSNPYCAIVTNAEPEHMEYYHYDYDKFYGAYERFISLAKKRVVNGEDKDIQKLKIEDATYLYPSKDIKNLCYTLKDNKPCTRFDLKDLGTFE
;
A
#
# COMPACT_ATOMS: atom_id res chain seq x y z
N ALA A 1 -1.00 -13.68 -15.96
CA ALA A 1 -2.32 -13.15 -16.37
C ALA A 1 -3.22 -14.31 -16.79
N VAL A 2 -4.52 -14.25 -16.51
CA VAL A 2 -5.49 -15.24 -16.96
C VAL A 2 -5.76 -14.99 -18.45
N THR A 3 -5.60 -16.03 -19.28
CA THR A 3 -5.85 -15.94 -20.72
C THR A 3 -7.30 -16.24 -21.03
N ASP A 4 -7.78 -15.84 -22.22
CA ASP A 4 -9.15 -16.12 -22.67
C ASP A 4 -9.47 -17.61 -22.79
N GLU A 5 -8.44 -18.46 -22.90
CA GLU A 5 -8.53 -19.92 -22.96
C GLU A 5 -8.62 -20.60 -21.59
N ASN A 6 -8.57 -19.82 -20.50
CA ASN A 6 -8.67 -20.38 -19.16
C ASN A 6 -10.02 -21.08 -18.96
N PRO A 7 -10.06 -22.37 -18.57
CA PRO A 7 -11.30 -23.15 -18.48
C PRO A 7 -12.31 -22.58 -17.48
N GLU A 8 -11.85 -21.95 -16.36
CA GLU A 8 -12.75 -21.29 -15.40
C GLU A 8 -13.42 -20.07 -16.03
N LEU A 9 -12.68 -19.29 -16.83
CA LEU A 9 -13.23 -18.13 -17.52
C LEU A 9 -14.24 -18.54 -18.62
N ILE A 10 -13.93 -19.62 -19.36
CA ILE A 10 -14.86 -20.17 -20.35
C ILE A 10 -16.15 -20.64 -19.67
N GLU A 11 -16.05 -21.40 -18.58
CA GLU A 11 -17.22 -21.91 -17.84
C GLU A 11 -18.03 -20.77 -17.22
N ALA A 12 -17.38 -19.74 -16.68
CA ALA A 12 -18.06 -18.55 -16.17
C ALA A 12 -18.86 -17.83 -17.28
N ARG A 13 -18.29 -17.71 -18.49
CA ARG A 13 -18.99 -17.13 -19.66
C ARG A 13 -20.16 -17.96 -20.10
N LEU A 14 -20.01 -19.28 -20.16
CA LEU A 14 -21.11 -20.21 -20.51
C LEU A 14 -22.26 -20.11 -19.51
N LYS A 15 -21.97 -19.95 -18.24
CA LYS A 15 -22.95 -19.78 -17.16
C LYS A 15 -23.45 -18.36 -16.98
N GLN A 16 -23.01 -17.43 -17.82
CA GLN A 16 -23.33 -15.99 -17.72
C GLN A 16 -22.96 -15.37 -16.34
N ILE A 17 -21.93 -15.90 -15.70
CA ILE A 17 -21.40 -15.34 -14.47
C ILE A 17 -20.56 -14.11 -14.83
N ARG A 18 -20.87 -12.98 -14.18
CA ARG A 18 -20.08 -11.76 -14.35
C ARG A 18 -18.65 -11.97 -13.91
N THR A 19 -17.70 -11.78 -14.83
CA THR A 19 -16.27 -11.79 -14.55
C THR A 19 -15.75 -10.36 -14.52
N LEU A 20 -14.81 -10.09 -13.61
CA LEU A 20 -14.19 -8.79 -13.44
C LEU A 20 -12.68 -8.95 -13.44
N SER A 21 -11.98 -8.08 -14.12
CA SER A 21 -10.53 -7.91 -13.90
C SER A 21 -10.26 -7.39 -12.49
N ARG A 22 -9.01 -7.57 -12.00
CA ARG A 22 -8.58 -6.98 -10.72
C ARG A 22 -8.87 -5.47 -10.66
N LYS A 23 -8.59 -4.75 -11.73
CA LYS A 23 -8.83 -3.30 -11.81
C LYS A 23 -10.30 -2.93 -11.68
N GLU A 24 -11.19 -3.71 -12.27
CA GLU A 24 -12.65 -3.51 -12.16
C GLU A 24 -13.18 -3.90 -10.77
N ALA A 25 -12.60 -4.91 -10.15
CA ALA A 25 -13.02 -5.39 -8.83
C ALA A 25 -12.57 -4.45 -7.69
N LEU A 26 -11.40 -3.84 -7.79
CA LEU A 26 -10.82 -2.99 -6.73
C LEU A 26 -11.76 -1.86 -6.26
N PRO A 27 -12.35 -1.02 -7.13
CA PRO A 27 -13.26 0.03 -6.70
C PRO A 27 -14.52 -0.52 -6.00
N ILE A 28 -14.96 -1.73 -6.36
CA ILE A 28 -16.12 -2.40 -5.74
C ILE A 28 -15.75 -2.90 -4.33
N ILE A 29 -14.60 -3.54 -4.20
CA ILE A 29 -14.11 -4.10 -2.92
C ILE A 29 -13.80 -2.97 -1.92
N LEU A 30 -13.11 -1.93 -2.38
CA LEU A 30 -12.68 -0.82 -1.56
C LEU A 30 -13.84 0.16 -1.28
N GLY A 31 -14.72 0.40 -2.26
CA GLY A 31 -15.98 1.13 -2.11
C GLY A 31 -15.87 2.43 -1.31
N ASP A 32 -16.85 2.67 -0.42
CA ASP A 32 -16.93 3.86 0.46
C ASP A 32 -16.13 3.72 1.76
N LYS A 33 -15.22 2.75 1.82
CA LYS A 33 -14.41 2.53 3.01
C LYS A 33 -13.31 3.59 3.12
N LYS A 34 -12.79 3.78 4.33
CA LYS A 34 -11.59 4.58 4.54
C LYS A 34 -10.36 3.73 4.20
N ASN A 35 -9.83 3.92 3.00
CA ASN A 35 -8.72 3.14 2.49
C ASN A 35 -7.39 3.80 2.85
N TYR A 36 -6.60 3.13 3.68
CA TYR A 36 -5.21 3.47 3.96
C TYR A 36 -4.35 2.67 2.99
N CYS A 37 -3.89 3.32 1.94
CA CYS A 37 -3.23 2.67 0.81
C CYS A 37 -1.73 2.85 0.91
N VAL A 38 -0.99 1.74 0.94
CA VAL A 38 0.47 1.72 1.01
C VAL A 38 1.03 1.35 -0.35
N ALA A 39 1.78 2.26 -0.95
CA ALA A 39 2.49 2.06 -2.23
C ALA A 39 4.01 2.18 -2.05
N GLY A 40 4.76 1.72 -3.05
CA GLY A 40 6.21 1.78 -3.12
C GLY A 40 6.80 0.48 -3.68
N ALA A 41 7.97 0.52 -4.30
CA ALA A 41 8.64 -0.67 -4.81
C ALA A 41 8.85 -1.70 -3.69
N HIS A 42 9.34 -1.25 -2.53
CA HIS A 42 9.66 -2.09 -1.38
C HIS A 42 8.89 -1.70 -0.13
N GLY A 43 8.64 -2.71 0.75
CA GLY A 43 8.07 -2.51 2.08
C GLY A 43 6.54 -2.41 2.12
N LYS A 44 5.83 -2.46 1.00
CA LYS A 44 4.36 -2.39 0.94
C LYS A 44 3.67 -3.39 1.88
N SER A 45 3.92 -4.68 1.68
CA SER A 45 3.25 -5.76 2.44
C SER A 45 3.50 -5.65 3.94
N THR A 46 4.75 -5.40 4.34
CA THR A 46 5.13 -5.25 5.75
C THR A 46 4.45 -4.05 6.38
N THR A 47 4.51 -2.89 5.72
CA THR A 47 3.88 -1.66 6.22
C THR A 47 2.36 -1.81 6.30
N THR A 48 1.74 -2.44 5.30
CA THR A 48 0.29 -2.69 5.30
C THR A 48 -0.12 -3.64 6.43
N ALA A 49 0.65 -4.70 6.69
CA ALA A 49 0.38 -5.63 7.77
C ALA A 49 0.48 -4.96 9.16
N ILE A 50 1.55 -4.20 9.40
CA ILE A 50 1.74 -3.42 10.63
C ILE A 50 0.59 -2.43 10.81
N LEU A 51 0.27 -1.68 9.76
CA LEU A 51 -0.81 -0.70 9.78
C LEU A 51 -2.18 -1.35 10.09
N ALA A 52 -2.45 -2.50 9.48
CA ALA A 52 -3.67 -3.26 9.75
C ALA A 52 -3.78 -3.71 11.20
N SER A 53 -2.66 -4.12 11.81
CA SER A 53 -2.61 -4.53 13.22
C SER A 53 -2.80 -3.35 14.16
N ILE A 54 -2.11 -2.23 13.92
CA ILE A 54 -2.23 -1.01 14.76
C ILE A 54 -3.64 -0.42 14.69
N LEU A 55 -4.25 -0.37 13.52
CA LEU A 55 -5.58 0.21 13.31
C LEU A 55 -6.72 -0.78 13.60
N GLU A 56 -6.42 -2.02 13.94
CA GLU A 56 -7.41 -3.11 14.08
C GLU A 56 -8.39 -3.12 12.90
N SER A 57 -7.86 -2.94 11.69
CA SER A 57 -8.63 -2.71 10.49
C SER A 57 -8.84 -3.96 9.65
N SER A 58 -9.75 -3.89 8.70
CA SER A 58 -9.74 -4.79 7.54
C SER A 58 -8.41 -4.64 6.79
N ALA A 59 -7.99 -5.69 6.10
CA ALA A 59 -6.73 -5.70 5.36
C ALA A 59 -6.86 -6.43 4.03
N LEU A 60 -6.15 -5.91 3.01
CA LEU A 60 -5.93 -6.58 1.74
C LEU A 60 -4.46 -6.39 1.36
N ILE A 61 -3.70 -7.48 1.43
CA ILE A 61 -2.23 -7.50 1.35
C ILE A 61 -1.80 -8.46 0.24
N GLY A 62 -0.70 -8.20 -0.42
CA GLY A 62 -0.12 -9.05 -1.46
C GLY A 62 0.52 -10.35 -0.94
N ALA A 63 0.65 -10.51 0.38
CA ALA A 63 1.27 -11.66 1.04
C ALA A 63 0.44 -12.13 2.24
N ILE A 64 0.66 -13.36 2.68
CA ILE A 64 0.03 -13.90 3.90
C ILE A 64 0.65 -13.24 5.12
N SER A 65 -0.16 -12.49 5.87
CA SER A 65 0.23 -11.95 7.16
C SER A 65 0.30 -13.05 8.22
N LYS A 66 1.38 -13.07 8.99
CA LYS A 66 1.53 -14.03 10.11
C LYS A 66 0.55 -13.72 11.26
N ASP A 67 0.13 -12.47 11.43
CA ASP A 67 -0.74 -12.04 12.54
C ASP A 67 -2.18 -12.59 12.41
N PHE A 68 -2.67 -12.74 11.19
CA PHE A 68 -4.03 -13.22 10.93
C PHE A 68 -4.12 -14.38 9.93
N GLY A 69 -2.98 -14.97 9.55
CA GLY A 69 -2.91 -16.20 8.76
C GLY A 69 -3.48 -16.13 7.34
N SER A 70 -3.67 -14.92 6.81
CA SER A 70 -4.29 -14.69 5.50
C SER A 70 -3.71 -13.44 4.83
N ASN A 71 -3.97 -13.27 3.55
CA ASN A 71 -3.74 -12.02 2.83
C ASN A 71 -4.95 -11.08 2.84
N PHE A 72 -6.05 -11.53 3.43
CA PHE A 72 -7.29 -10.77 3.57
C PHE A 72 -7.88 -10.95 4.96
N ARG A 73 -8.34 -9.83 5.55
CA ARG A 73 -9.11 -9.80 6.79
C ARG A 73 -10.21 -8.75 6.67
N TYR A 74 -11.43 -9.13 7.02
CA TYR A 74 -12.54 -8.18 7.12
C TYR A 74 -12.93 -7.98 8.60
N VAL A 75 -12.89 -6.75 9.06
CA VAL A 75 -13.26 -6.36 10.43
C VAL A 75 -14.28 -5.22 10.42
N ASN A 76 -13.98 -4.17 9.66
CA ASN A 76 -14.78 -2.94 9.64
C ASN A 76 -14.62 -2.17 8.31
N LYS A 77 -15.17 -0.95 8.25
CA LYS A 77 -15.09 -0.07 7.07
C LYS A 77 -13.74 0.66 6.90
N LEU A 78 -12.75 0.37 7.73
CA LEU A 78 -11.41 0.90 7.60
C LEU A 78 -10.55 -0.21 7.01
N ILE A 79 -9.82 0.06 5.94
CA ILE A 79 -8.99 -0.93 5.22
C ILE A 79 -7.56 -0.46 5.13
N ALA A 80 -6.61 -1.28 5.58
CA ALA A 80 -5.23 -1.21 5.15
C ALA A 80 -5.07 -1.98 3.85
N PHE A 81 -4.66 -1.30 2.80
CA PHE A 81 -4.59 -1.83 1.44
C PHE A 81 -3.19 -1.70 0.87
N GLU A 82 -2.66 -2.81 0.37
CA GLU A 82 -1.42 -2.82 -0.40
C GLU A 82 -1.70 -2.38 -1.84
N ALA A 83 -1.29 -1.17 -2.17
CA ALA A 83 -1.56 -0.51 -3.43
C ALA A 83 -0.42 -0.78 -4.42
N ASP A 84 -0.74 -1.48 -5.51
CA ASP A 84 0.22 -1.97 -6.48
C ASP A 84 0.44 -0.95 -7.60
N GLU A 85 1.67 -0.48 -7.73
CA GLU A 85 2.10 0.45 -8.76
C GLU A 85 2.45 -0.23 -10.09
N SER A 86 2.74 -1.53 -10.07
CA SER A 86 3.30 -2.26 -11.21
C SER A 86 2.43 -2.23 -12.48
N ASP A 87 1.12 -2.08 -12.33
CA ASP A 87 0.15 -1.98 -13.41
C ASP A 87 -0.74 -0.72 -13.28
N ALA A 88 -0.31 0.23 -12.46
CA ALA A 88 -1.06 1.45 -12.11
C ALA A 88 -2.44 1.18 -11.48
N SER A 89 -2.72 -0.03 -10.98
CA SER A 89 -3.99 -0.32 -10.31
C SER A 89 -4.17 0.45 -8.99
N PHE A 90 -3.08 0.91 -8.38
CA PHE A 90 -3.13 1.76 -7.19
C PHE A 90 -3.92 3.07 -7.41
N LEU A 91 -4.02 3.57 -8.65
CA LEU A 91 -4.83 4.73 -8.98
C LEU A 91 -6.35 4.51 -8.80
N LEU A 92 -6.78 3.25 -8.70
CA LEU A 92 -8.17 2.85 -8.52
C LEU A 92 -8.53 2.56 -7.05
N SER A 93 -7.59 2.79 -6.13
CA SER A 93 -7.75 2.42 -4.71
C SER A 93 -8.57 3.42 -3.89
N ASN A 94 -8.93 4.59 -4.45
CA ASN A 94 -9.68 5.64 -3.76
C ASN A 94 -9.11 5.92 -2.34
N PRO A 95 -7.87 6.38 -2.19
CA PRO A 95 -7.21 6.47 -0.90
C PRO A 95 -7.80 7.59 -0.03
N TYR A 96 -8.16 7.25 1.21
CA TYR A 96 -8.34 8.24 2.26
C TYR A 96 -6.97 8.74 2.74
N CYS A 97 -6.02 7.82 2.89
CA CYS A 97 -4.63 8.10 3.21
C CYS A 97 -3.71 7.35 2.23
N ALA A 98 -2.84 8.06 1.55
CA ALA A 98 -1.77 7.50 0.76
C ALA A 98 -0.48 7.49 1.59
N ILE A 99 0.14 6.32 1.69
CA ILE A 99 1.44 6.13 2.35
C ILE A 99 2.40 5.63 1.28
N VAL A 100 3.50 6.34 1.05
CA VAL A 100 4.50 5.94 0.05
C VAL A 100 5.84 5.72 0.75
N THR A 101 6.30 4.48 0.71
CA THR A 101 7.53 4.04 1.36
C THR A 101 8.78 4.41 0.57
N ASN A 102 8.71 4.27 -0.74
CA ASN A 102 9.73 4.64 -1.73
C ASN A 102 9.09 4.70 -3.13
N ALA A 103 9.79 5.30 -4.09
CA ALA A 103 9.33 5.40 -5.47
C ALA A 103 10.43 4.95 -6.45
N GLU A 104 11.19 3.92 -6.07
CA GLU A 104 12.21 3.33 -6.94
C GLU A 104 11.58 2.77 -8.21
N PRO A 105 12.12 3.10 -9.41
CA PRO A 105 11.59 2.61 -10.67
C PRO A 105 11.74 1.09 -10.82
N GLU A 106 10.67 0.37 -10.56
CA GLU A 106 10.51 -1.06 -10.81
C GLU A 106 9.33 -1.30 -11.75
N HIS A 107 9.27 -2.48 -12.38
CA HIS A 107 8.17 -2.86 -13.29
C HIS A 107 7.90 -1.82 -14.39
N MET A 108 9.01 -1.25 -14.93
CA MET A 108 8.94 -0.18 -15.91
C MET A 108 8.35 -0.60 -17.26
N GLU A 109 8.17 -1.90 -17.51
CA GLU A 109 7.55 -2.45 -18.73
C GLU A 109 6.14 -1.89 -18.93
N TYR A 110 5.34 -1.80 -17.83
CA TYR A 110 4.00 -1.25 -17.88
C TYR A 110 4.01 0.23 -18.29
N TYR A 111 5.00 0.97 -17.84
CA TYR A 111 5.17 2.39 -18.14
C TYR A 111 5.95 2.63 -19.44
N HIS A 112 6.25 1.59 -20.22
CA HIS A 112 7.05 1.66 -21.44
C HIS A 112 8.41 2.31 -21.25
N TYR A 113 9.04 2.10 -20.08
CA TYR A 113 10.30 2.72 -19.64
C TYR A 113 10.30 4.25 -19.63
N ASP A 114 9.10 4.85 -19.54
CA ASP A 114 8.88 6.28 -19.47
C ASP A 114 8.81 6.71 -17.98
N TYR A 115 9.88 7.32 -17.51
CA TYR A 115 10.01 7.76 -16.11
C TYR A 115 9.02 8.86 -15.75
N ASP A 116 8.65 9.75 -16.68
CA ASP A 116 7.69 10.82 -16.42
C ASP A 116 6.30 10.23 -16.20
N LYS A 117 5.92 9.20 -16.94
CA LYS A 117 4.67 8.47 -16.70
C LYS A 117 4.68 7.74 -15.36
N PHE A 118 5.80 7.11 -15.00
CA PHE A 118 5.95 6.40 -13.74
C PHE A 118 5.81 7.35 -12.56
N TYR A 119 6.62 8.42 -12.50
CA TYR A 119 6.55 9.40 -11.42
C TYR A 119 5.21 10.15 -11.41
N GLY A 120 4.67 10.50 -12.56
CA GLY A 120 3.35 11.11 -12.68
C GLY A 120 2.21 10.22 -12.15
N ALA A 121 2.34 8.89 -12.24
CA ALA A 121 1.39 7.97 -11.62
C ALA A 121 1.45 8.03 -10.08
N TYR A 122 2.64 8.10 -9.48
CA TYR A 122 2.79 8.31 -8.04
C TYR A 122 2.25 9.65 -7.58
N GLU A 123 2.58 10.74 -8.29
CA GLU A 123 2.04 12.08 -7.99
C GLU A 123 0.52 12.07 -8.00
N ARG A 124 -0.08 11.45 -9.02
CA ARG A 124 -1.53 11.30 -9.13
C ARG A 124 -2.10 10.46 -7.99
N PHE A 125 -1.50 9.31 -7.67
CA PHE A 125 -1.94 8.47 -6.55
C PHE A 125 -1.96 9.24 -5.23
N ILE A 126 -0.87 9.97 -4.94
CA ILE A 126 -0.74 10.78 -3.73
C ILE A 126 -1.78 11.91 -3.72
N SER A 127 -2.02 12.57 -4.87
CA SER A 127 -2.98 13.67 -4.97
C SER A 127 -4.44 13.24 -4.76
N LEU A 128 -4.79 11.98 -5.05
CA LEU A 128 -6.13 11.44 -4.79
C LEU A 128 -6.46 11.35 -3.30
N ALA A 129 -5.46 11.30 -2.43
CA ALA A 129 -5.65 11.08 -1.01
C ALA A 129 -5.97 12.37 -0.24
N LYS A 130 -6.83 12.26 0.79
CA LYS A 130 -7.10 13.34 1.75
C LYS A 130 -5.94 13.54 2.73
N LYS A 131 -5.21 12.48 3.04
CA LYS A 131 -4.01 12.49 3.88
C LYS A 131 -2.86 11.84 3.11
N ARG A 132 -1.68 12.39 3.24
CA ARG A 132 -0.50 12.00 2.47
C ARG A 132 0.67 11.87 3.41
N VAL A 133 1.29 10.68 3.43
CA VAL A 133 2.47 10.40 4.24
C VAL A 133 3.53 9.79 3.33
N VAL A 134 4.70 10.37 3.30
CA VAL A 134 5.76 9.93 2.41
C VAL A 134 7.11 9.85 3.12
N ASN A 135 7.95 8.94 2.69
CA ASN A 135 9.33 8.84 3.17
C ASN A 135 10.17 9.99 2.56
N GLY A 136 10.48 11.00 3.37
CA GLY A 136 11.25 12.16 2.96
C GLY A 136 12.74 11.88 2.67
N GLU A 137 13.24 10.70 3.04
CA GLU A 137 14.63 10.30 2.75
C GLU A 137 14.78 9.55 1.42
N ASP A 138 13.67 9.11 0.82
CA ASP A 138 13.71 8.44 -0.46
C ASP A 138 14.02 9.44 -1.59
N LYS A 139 15.11 9.19 -2.32
CA LYS A 139 15.60 10.07 -3.38
C LYS A 139 14.67 10.19 -4.60
N ASP A 140 13.84 9.18 -4.82
CA ASP A 140 12.89 9.17 -5.93
C ASP A 140 11.60 9.89 -5.54
N ILE A 141 11.14 9.74 -4.29
CA ILE A 141 10.05 10.58 -3.74
C ILE A 141 10.40 12.06 -3.77
N GLN A 142 11.67 12.43 -3.52
CA GLN A 142 12.13 13.83 -3.56
C GLN A 142 12.04 14.46 -4.96
N LYS A 143 11.93 13.66 -6.03
CA LYS A 143 11.72 14.14 -7.40
C LYS A 143 10.26 14.46 -7.70
N LEU A 144 9.33 13.92 -6.90
CA LEU A 144 7.90 14.06 -7.11
C LEU A 144 7.41 15.46 -6.70
N LYS A 145 6.45 15.98 -7.44
CA LYS A 145 5.74 17.23 -7.12
C LYS A 145 4.56 16.92 -6.19
N ILE A 146 4.83 16.92 -4.88
CA ILE A 146 3.85 16.57 -3.86
C ILE A 146 3.52 17.81 -3.03
N GLU A 147 2.24 18.16 -2.97
CA GLU A 147 1.72 19.25 -2.13
C GLU A 147 1.03 18.64 -0.89
N ASP A 148 1.02 19.39 0.21
CA ASP A 148 0.30 19.06 1.45
C ASP A 148 0.54 17.65 1.98
N ALA A 149 1.79 17.18 1.99
CA ALA A 149 2.16 15.87 2.53
C ALA A 149 2.92 15.98 3.86
N THR A 150 2.74 14.99 4.70
CA THR A 150 3.60 14.74 5.86
C THR A 150 4.82 13.96 5.40
N TYR A 151 5.98 14.56 5.49
CA TYR A 151 7.26 13.93 5.21
C TYR A 151 7.82 13.34 6.50
N LEU A 152 8.08 12.03 6.51
CA LEU A 152 8.81 11.36 7.58
C LEU A 152 10.27 11.19 7.16
N TYR A 153 11.15 11.59 8.04
CA TYR A 153 12.61 11.46 7.88
C TYR A 153 13.15 10.52 8.98
N PRO A 154 13.16 9.19 8.75
CA PRO A 154 13.53 8.22 9.78
C PRO A 154 14.82 8.54 10.52
N SER A 155 15.87 8.99 9.83
CA SER A 155 17.14 9.35 10.47
C SER A 155 17.06 10.55 11.42
N LYS A 156 16.07 11.43 11.26
CA LYS A 156 15.87 12.64 12.07
C LYS A 156 14.75 12.49 13.07
N ASP A 157 13.65 11.84 12.66
CA ASP A 157 12.41 11.77 13.41
C ASP A 157 12.37 10.59 14.38
N ILE A 158 13.15 9.52 14.12
CA ILE A 158 13.27 8.36 15.00
C ILE A 158 14.54 8.49 15.85
N LYS A 159 14.37 8.35 17.17
CA LYS A 159 15.46 8.35 18.14
C LYS A 159 15.37 7.15 19.07
N ASN A 160 16.46 6.87 19.78
CA ASN A 160 16.52 5.82 20.78
C ASN A 160 16.02 4.46 20.26
N LEU A 161 16.30 4.17 18.97
CA LEU A 161 15.94 2.93 18.34
C LEU A 161 16.67 1.76 19.03
N CYS A 162 15.90 0.82 19.56
CA CYS A 162 16.41 -0.35 20.26
C CYS A 162 15.67 -1.60 19.82
N TYR A 163 16.40 -2.66 19.52
CA TYR A 163 15.87 -3.98 19.22
C TYR A 163 15.98 -4.87 20.45
N THR A 164 14.89 -5.48 20.85
CA THR A 164 14.79 -6.29 22.05
C THR A 164 13.90 -7.51 21.83
N LEU A 165 13.77 -8.33 22.84
CA LEU A 165 12.81 -9.44 22.88
C LEU A 165 11.81 -9.16 23.99
N LYS A 166 10.53 -9.23 23.66
CA LYS A 166 9.43 -9.19 24.62
C LYS A 166 8.63 -10.48 24.48
N ASP A 167 8.53 -11.25 25.55
CA ASP A 167 7.88 -12.58 25.54
C ASP A 167 8.42 -13.51 24.45
N ASN A 168 9.76 -13.53 24.27
CA ASN A 168 10.46 -14.26 23.22
C ASN A 168 10.10 -13.85 21.77
N LYS A 169 9.46 -12.68 21.57
CA LYS A 169 9.17 -12.12 20.24
C LYS A 169 10.07 -10.92 19.98
N PRO A 170 10.54 -10.74 18.74
CA PRO A 170 11.25 -9.52 18.36
C PRO A 170 10.38 -8.31 18.60
N CYS A 171 10.95 -7.32 19.27
CA CYS A 171 10.31 -6.06 19.58
C CYS A 171 11.23 -4.91 19.20
N THR A 172 10.67 -3.84 18.69
CA THR A 172 11.38 -2.62 18.33
C THR A 172 10.81 -1.47 19.14
N ARG A 173 11.66 -0.85 19.96
CA ARG A 173 11.31 0.36 20.71
C ARG A 173 12.01 1.57 20.10
N PHE A 174 11.30 2.67 19.98
CA PHE A 174 11.83 3.92 19.45
C PHE A 174 11.03 5.11 19.96
N ASP A 175 11.65 6.29 19.93
CA ASP A 175 10.97 7.55 20.13
C ASP A 175 10.70 8.19 18.77
N LEU A 176 9.47 8.59 18.53
CA LEU A 176 9.10 9.36 17.35
C LEU A 176 8.90 10.81 17.75
N LYS A 177 9.54 11.71 17.01
CA LYS A 177 9.51 13.15 17.25
C LYS A 177 8.10 13.65 17.58
N ASP A 178 7.97 14.38 18.66
CA ASP A 178 6.74 15.02 19.15
C ASP A 178 5.54 14.07 19.43
N LEU A 179 5.70 12.76 19.21
CA LEU A 179 4.63 11.77 19.41
C LEU A 179 4.92 10.79 20.57
N GLY A 180 6.12 10.78 21.09
CA GLY A 180 6.52 9.96 22.25
C GLY A 180 7.17 8.63 21.88
N THR A 181 7.20 7.71 22.84
CA THR A 181 7.83 6.39 22.73
C THR A 181 6.84 5.35 22.26
N PHE A 182 7.28 4.51 21.32
CA PHE A 182 6.54 3.37 20.75
C PHE A 182 7.31 2.07 21.01
N GLU A 183 6.56 0.98 21.17
CA GLU A 183 7.08 -0.38 21.35
C GLU A 183 6.20 -1.41 20.63
#